data_cc1543c04867515fa22716488c473cb2
#
_entry.id   cc1543c04867515fa22716488c473cb2
#
_cell.length_a   1.000
_cell.length_b   1.000
_cell.length_c   1.000
_cell.angle_alpha   90.00
_cell.angle_beta   90.00
_cell.angle_gamma   90.00
#
_symmetry.space_group_name_H-M   'P 1'
#
loop_
_entity.id
_entity.type
_entity.pdbx_description
1 polymer ?
#
loop_
_entity_poly.entity_id
_entity_poly.type
_entity_poly.pdbx_seq_one_letter_code
_entity_poly.pdbx_strand_id
1 'polypeptide(L)'
;MVLVGALAVVALVSVRGGGDETLSISVPSTSTATMIRTTTTTVPATTSTTSTTVPPTTTTTTTTTTTTTIPVPTTLVENGVPIWEPYEPRPALVGLAALTGEPVGQEIANRPIVAAKIDNYVRARPQWGLDQADVVFEENVEGVTRFVALFQTQLPDRVGPVRSARTGDLDILASMNRPILAWSGGNRGVTNWIESADQSGVLVNFSAQRNPCYSRGSSRSAPHNLQLSPTCAIENAATAGPARQLWGIDASWTVPADLGAVPSPAFSVAMDGVSVDWAWDADSQKYLRSQNGNRHLAASGNQIAVDNVVEMFVFHSVSPVDARSPNPVTIGRGPATVHRDGISIPATWARNTAYEPFALIDANNEAILLDIGSTFVELVRDRPR
;
A
#
# COMPACT_ATOMS: atom_id res chain seq x y z
N MET A 1 -20.34 5.44 40.65
CA MET A 1 -21.34 4.75 39.83
C MET A 1 -22.32 5.80 39.36
N VAL A 2 -22.09 6.39 38.20
CA VAL A 2 -22.97 7.40 37.59
C VAL A 2 -23.19 6.93 36.15
N LEU A 3 -24.45 6.57 35.87
CA LEU A 3 -24.94 6.25 34.54
C LEU A 3 -25.14 7.56 33.77
N VAL A 4 -24.56 7.67 32.58
CA VAL A 4 -24.90 8.70 31.60
C VAL A 4 -25.62 8.01 30.44
N GLY A 5 -26.92 8.29 30.32
CA GLY A 5 -27.73 7.77 29.22
C GLY A 5 -27.55 8.59 27.96
N ALA A 6 -27.32 7.93 26.84
CA ALA A 6 -27.33 8.53 25.53
C ALA A 6 -28.77 8.65 25.00
N LEU A 7 -29.18 9.85 24.63
CA LEU A 7 -30.48 10.14 23.98
C LEU A 7 -30.26 10.03 22.46
N ALA A 8 -30.88 9.04 21.83
CA ALA A 8 -30.93 8.95 20.36
C ALA A 8 -32.12 9.79 19.87
N VAL A 9 -31.87 10.75 19.00
CA VAL A 9 -32.90 11.51 18.29
C VAL A 9 -33.13 10.86 16.94
N VAL A 10 -34.30 10.25 16.76
CA VAL A 10 -34.79 9.73 15.48
C VAL A 10 -35.57 10.86 14.79
N ALA A 11 -35.09 11.34 13.64
CA ALA A 11 -35.84 12.27 12.80
C ALA A 11 -36.60 11.47 11.72
N LEU A 12 -37.94 11.48 11.81
CA LEU A 12 -38.82 11.03 10.74
C LEU A 12 -39.02 12.17 9.74
N VAL A 13 -38.62 11.96 8.49
CA VAL A 13 -38.96 12.87 7.39
C VAL A 13 -40.15 12.30 6.63
N SER A 14 -41.28 13.00 6.69
CA SER A 14 -42.46 12.75 5.87
C SER A 14 -42.47 13.74 4.72
N VAL A 15 -42.41 13.26 3.46
CA VAL A 15 -42.50 14.10 2.28
C VAL A 15 -43.98 14.19 1.85
N ARG A 16 -44.52 15.42 1.82
CA ARG A 16 -45.71 15.79 1.03
C ARG A 16 -45.38 17.06 0.23
N GLY A 17 -45.68 17.00 -1.05
CA GLY A 17 -45.32 17.97 -2.03
C GLY A 17 -46.13 19.27 -2.02
N GLY A 18 -45.54 20.27 -2.63
CA GLY A 18 -46.19 21.41 -3.29
C GLY A 18 -46.12 22.75 -2.53
N GLY A 19 -45.46 23.73 -3.12
CA GLY A 19 -45.64 25.14 -2.77
C GLY A 19 -44.33 25.86 -2.38
N ASP A 20 -43.94 26.82 -3.22
CA ASP A 20 -42.89 27.83 -2.99
C ASP A 20 -43.07 28.57 -1.68
N GLU A 21 -42.09 28.51 -0.80
CA GLU A 21 -41.86 29.51 0.24
C GLU A 21 -40.36 29.53 0.62
N THR A 22 -39.73 30.68 0.45
CA THR A 22 -38.40 31.02 0.92
C THR A 22 -38.35 31.17 2.42
N LEU A 23 -37.69 30.27 3.12
CA LEU A 23 -37.40 30.34 4.56
C LEU A 23 -36.00 30.91 4.81
N SER A 24 -35.97 32.13 5.33
CA SER A 24 -34.77 32.74 5.90
C SER A 24 -34.58 32.27 7.33
N ILE A 25 -33.41 31.66 7.61
CA ILE A 25 -33.03 31.27 8.95
C ILE A 25 -32.11 32.33 9.54
N SER A 26 -32.60 33.00 10.61
CA SER A 26 -31.81 33.87 11.44
C SER A 26 -31.13 33.11 12.56
N VAL A 27 -29.81 33.27 12.69
CA VAL A 27 -28.99 32.71 13.77
C VAL A 27 -28.90 33.73 14.90
N PRO A 28 -29.15 33.36 16.17
CA PRO A 28 -28.91 34.27 17.29
C PRO A 28 -27.44 34.23 17.70
N SER A 29 -26.78 35.40 17.66
CA SER A 29 -25.50 35.65 18.35
C SER A 29 -25.79 35.89 19.84
N THR A 30 -24.95 35.34 20.69
CA THR A 30 -24.28 35.96 21.85
C THR A 30 -23.87 34.92 22.87
N SER A 31 -22.58 34.86 23.15
CA SER A 31 -22.09 34.53 24.48
C SER A 31 -20.75 35.21 24.73
N THR A 32 -20.79 36.11 25.71
CA THR A 32 -19.67 36.92 26.16
C THR A 32 -18.80 36.09 27.13
N ALA A 33 -17.55 35.88 26.83
CA ALA A 33 -16.61 35.24 27.75
C ALA A 33 -15.87 36.32 28.56
N THR A 34 -16.01 36.29 29.87
CA THR A 34 -15.34 37.16 30.84
C THR A 34 -13.92 36.64 31.10
N MET A 35 -12.91 37.46 30.76
CA MET A 35 -11.52 37.17 31.14
C MET A 35 -11.28 37.54 32.61
N ILE A 36 -10.81 36.58 33.39
CA ILE A 36 -10.25 36.81 34.72
C ILE A 36 -8.73 36.97 34.56
N ARG A 37 -8.25 38.16 34.89
CA ARG A 37 -6.81 38.52 34.88
C ARG A 37 -6.26 38.27 36.27
N THR A 38 -5.32 37.33 36.43
CA THR A 38 -4.58 37.10 37.68
C THR A 38 -3.24 37.84 37.57
N THR A 39 -3.05 38.81 38.43
CA THR A 39 -1.77 39.52 38.58
C THR A 39 -0.93 38.82 39.63
N THR A 40 0.25 38.34 39.27
CA THR A 40 1.27 37.83 40.23
C THR A 40 2.36 38.87 40.42
N THR A 41 2.50 39.30 41.64
CA THR A 41 3.53 40.26 42.10
C THR A 41 4.79 39.48 42.44
N THR A 42 5.91 39.80 41.79
CA THR A 42 7.24 39.25 42.08
C THR A 42 8.03 40.21 42.97
N VAL A 43 8.53 39.71 44.09
CA VAL A 43 9.48 40.38 44.98
C VAL A 43 10.89 39.97 44.62
N PRO A 44 11.88 40.89 44.48
CA PRO A 44 13.25 40.50 44.20
C PRO A 44 13.99 40.15 45.50
N ALA A 45 14.61 38.96 45.54
CA ALA A 45 15.57 38.59 46.55
C ALA A 45 16.97 38.76 46.00
N THR A 46 17.76 39.62 46.66
CA THR A 46 19.18 39.81 46.41
C THR A 46 19.98 38.77 47.21
N THR A 47 20.73 37.92 46.55
CA THR A 47 21.73 37.07 47.23
C THR A 47 23.05 37.11 46.45
N SER A 48 24.09 37.65 47.10
CA SER A 48 25.46 37.58 46.63
C SER A 48 25.99 36.18 46.82
N THR A 49 26.54 35.56 45.77
CA THR A 49 27.28 34.30 45.87
C THR A 49 28.62 34.42 45.14
N THR A 50 29.67 34.13 45.91
CA THR A 50 31.08 34.07 45.52
C THR A 50 31.28 32.97 44.46
N SER A 51 31.84 33.34 43.31
CA SER A 51 32.14 32.41 42.21
C SER A 51 33.42 31.64 42.53
N THR A 52 33.29 30.32 42.71
CA THR A 52 34.41 29.39 42.69
C THR A 52 34.40 28.69 41.31
N THR A 53 35.41 29.00 40.50
CA THR A 53 35.60 28.44 39.17
C THR A 53 36.08 26.99 39.30
N VAL A 54 35.23 26.02 38.92
CA VAL A 54 35.60 24.62 38.70
C VAL A 54 35.83 24.42 37.21
N PRO A 55 36.92 23.78 36.76
CA PRO A 55 37.15 23.55 35.35
C PRO A 55 36.11 22.57 34.78
N PRO A 56 35.68 22.71 33.49
CA PRO A 56 34.67 21.86 32.91
C PRO A 56 35.19 20.41 32.72
N THR A 57 34.55 19.49 33.39
CA THR A 57 34.74 18.05 33.14
C THR A 57 34.10 17.73 31.80
N THR A 58 34.90 17.41 30.79
CA THR A 58 34.41 16.95 29.49
C THR A 58 33.87 15.52 29.65
N THR A 59 32.56 15.39 29.77
CA THR A 59 31.91 14.09 29.73
C THR A 59 31.81 13.66 28.27
N THR A 60 32.69 12.77 27.84
CA THR A 60 32.59 12.11 26.52
C THR A 60 31.43 11.10 26.59
N THR A 61 30.27 11.49 26.09
CA THR A 61 29.15 10.56 25.90
C THR A 61 29.48 9.67 24.71
N THR A 62 29.96 8.46 24.98
CA THR A 62 30.10 7.42 23.94
C THR A 62 28.71 6.90 23.60
N THR A 63 28.11 7.37 22.50
CA THR A 63 26.87 6.81 21.95
C THR A 63 27.22 5.47 21.32
N THR A 64 26.98 4.39 22.04
CA THR A 64 27.07 3.03 21.49
C THR A 64 25.86 2.83 20.61
N THR A 65 26.02 3.00 19.30
CA THR A 65 25.00 2.61 18.32
C THR A 65 24.97 1.08 18.27
N THR A 66 24.05 0.49 19.02
CA THR A 66 23.76 -0.95 18.91
C THR A 66 23.02 -1.14 17.60
N THR A 67 23.73 -1.53 16.55
CA THR A 67 23.11 -2.02 15.30
C THR A 67 22.43 -3.34 15.62
N THR A 68 21.15 -3.29 15.96
CA THR A 68 20.31 -4.49 16.07
C THR A 68 20.12 -4.99 14.65
N THR A 69 20.91 -5.97 14.23
CA THR A 69 20.65 -6.75 13.02
C THR A 69 19.35 -7.49 13.26
N ILE A 70 18.26 -7.01 12.64
CA ILE A 70 16.99 -7.73 12.62
C ILE A 70 17.25 -9.01 11.82
N PRO A 71 17.03 -10.21 12.39
CA PRO A 71 17.17 -11.43 11.63
C PRO A 71 16.21 -11.36 10.46
N VAL A 72 16.74 -11.51 9.24
CA VAL A 72 15.92 -11.66 8.05
C VAL A 72 15.06 -12.91 8.26
N PRO A 73 13.73 -12.82 8.28
CA PRO A 73 12.88 -13.98 8.42
C PRO A 73 13.19 -14.93 7.25
N THR A 74 13.75 -16.07 7.56
CA THR A 74 14.04 -17.09 6.55
C THR A 74 12.76 -17.88 6.39
N THR A 75 12.12 -17.80 5.24
CA THR A 75 11.04 -18.72 4.87
C THR A 75 11.59 -20.14 5.05
N LEU A 76 10.98 -20.92 5.93
CA LEU A 76 11.40 -22.29 6.14
C LEU A 76 11.22 -23.06 4.84
N VAL A 77 12.27 -23.73 4.39
CA VAL A 77 12.29 -24.45 3.11
C VAL A 77 12.58 -25.92 3.37
N GLU A 78 11.71 -26.79 2.93
CA GLU A 78 11.91 -28.22 2.93
C GLU A 78 11.96 -28.72 1.48
N ASN A 79 13.03 -29.46 1.14
CA ASN A 79 13.25 -29.98 -0.22
C ASN A 79 13.21 -28.91 -1.32
N GLY A 80 13.63 -27.67 -1.02
CA GLY A 80 13.62 -26.54 -1.96
C GLY A 80 12.23 -25.92 -2.18
N VAL A 81 11.26 -26.19 -1.33
CA VAL A 81 9.90 -25.65 -1.39
C VAL A 81 9.56 -25.00 -0.04
N PRO A 82 8.91 -23.82 -0.01
CA PRO A 82 8.51 -23.19 1.23
C PRO A 82 7.52 -24.04 2.02
N ILE A 83 7.63 -23.98 3.33
CA ILE A 83 6.59 -24.48 4.23
C ILE A 83 5.58 -23.37 4.44
N TRP A 84 4.35 -23.59 3.99
CA TRP A 84 3.24 -22.65 4.15
C TRP A 84 2.38 -23.00 5.35
N GLU A 85 1.87 -21.97 6.04
CA GLU A 85 0.82 -22.17 7.05
C GLU A 85 -0.49 -22.62 6.37
N PRO A 86 -1.30 -23.48 7.03
CA PRO A 86 -2.61 -23.85 6.51
C PRO A 86 -3.50 -22.63 6.27
N TYR A 87 -4.22 -22.64 5.16
CA TYR A 87 -5.17 -21.58 4.83
C TYR A 87 -6.36 -21.57 5.79
N GLU A 88 -6.57 -20.42 6.43
CA GLU A 88 -7.74 -20.15 7.28
C GLU A 88 -8.67 -19.16 6.56
N PRO A 89 -9.86 -19.61 6.08
CA PRO A 89 -10.80 -18.72 5.43
C PRO A 89 -11.23 -17.56 6.31
N ARG A 90 -11.28 -16.37 5.75
CA ARG A 90 -11.72 -15.16 6.48
C ARG A 90 -12.86 -14.49 5.74
N PRO A 91 -13.86 -13.92 6.47
CA PRO A 91 -14.97 -13.22 5.84
C PRO A 91 -14.50 -11.96 5.15
N ALA A 92 -15.28 -11.52 4.15
CA ALA A 92 -15.13 -10.21 3.53
C ALA A 92 -15.46 -9.08 4.51
N LEU A 93 -15.00 -7.88 4.20
CA LEU A 93 -15.47 -6.66 4.86
C LEU A 93 -16.94 -6.40 4.49
N VAL A 94 -17.65 -5.73 5.38
CA VAL A 94 -19.05 -5.38 5.14
C VAL A 94 -19.11 -4.00 4.49
N GLY A 95 -19.57 -3.95 3.24
CA GLY A 95 -19.81 -2.70 2.52
C GLY A 95 -18.57 -1.87 2.15
N LEU A 96 -17.37 -2.46 2.28
CA LEU A 96 -16.12 -1.78 1.96
C LEU A 96 -15.25 -2.63 1.03
N ALA A 97 -14.60 -1.97 0.07
CA ALA A 97 -13.53 -2.57 -0.73
C ALA A 97 -12.26 -2.70 0.12
N ALA A 98 -11.72 -3.91 0.18
CA ALA A 98 -10.59 -4.22 1.05
C ALA A 98 -9.29 -3.53 0.65
N LEU A 99 -9.09 -3.28 -0.65
CA LEU A 99 -7.86 -2.68 -1.19
C LEU A 99 -7.87 -1.16 -1.18
N THR A 100 -9.05 -0.53 -1.34
CA THR A 100 -9.19 0.92 -1.51
C THR A 100 -9.90 1.61 -0.37
N GLY A 101 -10.60 0.88 0.51
CA GLY A 101 -11.43 1.45 1.57
C GLY A 101 -12.73 2.11 1.06
N GLU A 102 -13.00 2.07 -0.25
CA GLU A 102 -14.20 2.66 -0.83
C GLU A 102 -15.48 1.97 -0.35
N PRO A 103 -16.55 2.72 -0.07
CA PRO A 103 -17.87 2.15 0.14
C PRO A 103 -18.37 1.45 -1.14
N VAL A 104 -18.68 0.16 -1.05
CA VAL A 104 -19.10 -0.67 -2.20
C VAL A 104 -20.26 -1.58 -1.83
N GLY A 105 -20.96 -2.09 -2.84
CA GLY A 105 -21.92 -3.19 -2.66
C GLY A 105 -21.23 -4.46 -2.14
N GLN A 106 -21.96 -5.29 -1.40
CA GLN A 106 -21.41 -6.53 -0.82
C GLN A 106 -20.89 -7.51 -1.87
N GLU A 107 -21.37 -7.43 -3.10
CA GLU A 107 -20.85 -8.19 -4.24
C GLU A 107 -19.37 -7.87 -4.50
N ILE A 108 -19.01 -6.58 -4.52
CA ILE A 108 -17.62 -6.13 -4.70
C ILE A 108 -16.80 -6.43 -3.45
N ALA A 109 -17.35 -6.21 -2.26
CA ALA A 109 -16.67 -6.55 -1.01
C ALA A 109 -16.31 -8.05 -0.92
N ASN A 110 -17.18 -8.93 -1.44
CA ASN A 110 -16.94 -10.38 -1.50
C ASN A 110 -16.02 -10.81 -2.66
N ARG A 111 -15.69 -9.91 -3.57
CA ARG A 111 -14.89 -10.25 -4.74
C ARG A 111 -13.46 -10.62 -4.35
N PRO A 112 -12.89 -11.73 -4.87
CA PRO A 112 -11.50 -12.05 -4.66
C PRO A 112 -10.58 -11.07 -5.39
N ILE A 113 -9.34 -10.96 -4.92
CA ILE A 113 -8.30 -10.18 -5.59
C ILE A 113 -7.79 -10.96 -6.80
N VAL A 114 -7.74 -10.31 -7.97
CA VAL A 114 -6.95 -10.75 -9.11
C VAL A 114 -5.60 -10.03 -9.07
N ALA A 115 -4.54 -10.77 -8.77
CA ALA A 115 -3.17 -10.29 -8.77
C ALA A 115 -2.50 -10.62 -10.10
N ALA A 116 -2.33 -9.65 -10.97
CA ALA A 116 -1.71 -9.84 -12.28
C ALA A 116 -0.24 -9.44 -12.28
N LYS A 117 0.65 -10.35 -12.67
CA LYS A 117 2.06 -10.04 -12.89
C LYS A 117 2.24 -9.33 -14.22
N ILE A 118 2.55 -8.02 -14.21
CA ILE A 118 2.59 -7.17 -15.41
C ILE A 118 4.03 -6.78 -15.75
N ASP A 119 4.36 -6.81 -17.04
CA ASP A 119 5.65 -6.40 -17.60
C ASP A 119 5.80 -4.87 -17.60
N ASN A 120 6.98 -4.37 -17.19
CA ASN A 120 7.34 -2.96 -17.31
C ASN A 120 8.50 -2.69 -18.30
N TYR A 121 8.88 -3.68 -19.08
CA TYR A 121 9.86 -3.46 -20.14
C TYR A 121 9.35 -2.45 -21.18
N VAL A 122 10.25 -1.70 -21.81
CA VAL A 122 9.87 -0.62 -22.75
C VAL A 122 8.93 -1.08 -23.87
N ARG A 123 9.07 -2.33 -24.38
CA ARG A 123 8.19 -2.90 -25.41
C ARG A 123 6.84 -3.38 -24.87
N ALA A 124 6.67 -3.41 -23.58
CA ALA A 124 5.41 -3.80 -22.92
C ALA A 124 4.47 -2.60 -22.67
N ARG A 125 5.01 -1.39 -22.80
CA ARG A 125 4.26 -0.15 -22.57
C ARG A 125 3.59 0.37 -23.85
N PRO A 126 2.43 1.03 -23.72
CA PRO A 126 1.60 1.25 -22.54
C PRO A 126 0.90 -0.04 -22.09
N GLN A 127 0.79 -0.29 -20.77
CA GLN A 127 0.15 -1.49 -20.23
C GLN A 127 -1.37 -1.42 -20.35
N TRP A 128 -2.03 -2.58 -20.48
CA TRP A 128 -3.49 -2.67 -20.45
C TRP A 128 -3.99 -2.77 -19.01
N GLY A 129 -4.96 -1.93 -18.66
CA GLY A 129 -5.70 -1.97 -17.40
C GLY A 129 -4.91 -1.55 -16.15
N LEU A 130 -3.64 -1.12 -16.27
CA LEU A 130 -2.83 -0.75 -15.10
C LEU A 130 -3.38 0.50 -14.40
N ASP A 131 -4.02 1.40 -15.12
CA ASP A 131 -4.69 2.61 -14.62
C ASP A 131 -5.98 2.33 -13.84
N GLN A 132 -6.44 1.08 -13.79
CA GLN A 132 -7.62 0.65 -13.06
C GLN A 132 -7.28 -0.30 -11.89
N ALA A 133 -5.99 -0.48 -11.59
CA ALA A 133 -5.58 -1.30 -10.47
C ALA A 133 -5.85 -0.58 -9.14
N ASP A 134 -6.37 -1.32 -8.17
CA ASP A 134 -6.59 -0.82 -6.80
C ASP A 134 -5.26 -0.63 -6.06
N VAL A 135 -4.34 -1.59 -6.21
CA VAL A 135 -2.99 -1.53 -5.64
C VAL A 135 -1.98 -2.06 -6.65
N VAL A 136 -0.84 -1.40 -6.76
CA VAL A 136 0.28 -1.85 -7.59
C VAL A 136 1.53 -1.93 -6.73
N PHE A 137 2.18 -3.10 -6.68
CA PHE A 137 3.55 -3.22 -6.18
C PHE A 137 4.51 -3.20 -7.35
N GLU A 138 5.49 -2.29 -7.34
CA GLU A 138 6.61 -2.30 -8.27
C GLU A 138 7.82 -2.95 -7.62
N GLU A 139 8.36 -3.96 -8.28
CA GLU A 139 9.50 -4.72 -7.78
C GLU A 139 10.63 -4.78 -8.80
N ASN A 140 11.85 -4.79 -8.29
CA ASN A 140 13.06 -4.96 -9.07
C ASN A 140 13.16 -6.40 -9.59
N VAL A 141 13.44 -6.55 -10.88
CA VAL A 141 13.78 -7.82 -11.52
C VAL A 141 14.93 -7.59 -12.50
N GLU A 142 15.89 -8.40 -12.57
CA GLU A 142 16.99 -8.51 -13.54
C GLU A 142 17.30 -7.24 -14.37
N GLY A 143 17.48 -6.07 -13.71
CA GLY A 143 17.80 -4.79 -14.35
C GLY A 143 16.63 -4.02 -14.98
N VAL A 144 15.41 -4.45 -14.69
CA VAL A 144 14.13 -3.75 -14.99
C VAL A 144 13.19 -3.92 -13.81
N THR A 145 11.98 -3.38 -13.90
CA THR A 145 10.93 -3.62 -12.90
C THR A 145 9.77 -4.43 -13.47
N ARG A 146 8.94 -4.96 -12.59
CA ARG A 146 7.62 -5.54 -12.88
C ARG A 146 6.60 -5.10 -11.85
N PHE A 147 5.34 -5.20 -12.24
CA PHE A 147 4.24 -4.91 -11.33
C PHE A 147 3.54 -6.18 -10.88
N VAL A 148 3.13 -6.21 -9.60
CA VAL A 148 2.05 -7.02 -9.11
C VAL A 148 0.86 -6.08 -8.96
N ALA A 149 -0.04 -6.09 -9.95
CA ALA A 149 -1.20 -5.23 -9.97
C ALA A 149 -2.43 -5.98 -9.46
N LEU A 150 -3.11 -5.42 -8.46
CA LEU A 150 -4.22 -6.01 -7.73
C LEU A 150 -5.53 -5.35 -8.16
N PHE A 151 -6.52 -6.17 -8.47
CA PHE A 151 -7.84 -5.74 -8.93
C PHE A 151 -8.93 -6.37 -8.06
N GLN A 152 -9.75 -5.54 -7.45
CA GLN A 152 -10.95 -5.91 -6.70
C GLN A 152 -12.14 -5.04 -7.11
N THR A 153 -11.98 -3.69 -7.08
CA THR A 153 -13.10 -2.76 -7.31
C THR A 153 -13.46 -2.69 -8.79
N GLN A 154 -12.46 -2.51 -9.63
CA GLN A 154 -12.62 -2.46 -11.09
C GLN A 154 -12.00 -3.70 -11.73
N LEU A 155 -12.69 -4.22 -12.74
CA LEU A 155 -12.23 -5.34 -13.55
C LEU A 155 -12.17 -4.88 -15.02
N PRO A 156 -10.99 -4.38 -15.47
CA PRO A 156 -10.84 -3.99 -16.87
C PRO A 156 -11.02 -5.21 -17.80
N ASP A 157 -11.47 -4.97 -19.03
CA ASP A 157 -11.65 -6.06 -20.03
C ASP A 157 -10.37 -6.86 -20.22
N ARG A 158 -9.22 -6.18 -20.12
CA ARG A 158 -7.90 -6.76 -20.36
C ARG A 158 -6.86 -6.17 -19.44
N VAL A 159 -6.00 -7.02 -18.89
CA VAL A 159 -4.86 -6.67 -18.07
C VAL A 159 -3.58 -7.25 -18.65
N GLY A 160 -2.49 -6.49 -18.63
CA GLY A 160 -1.19 -7.00 -19.08
C GLY A 160 -0.26 -5.94 -19.69
N PRO A 161 0.82 -6.35 -20.34
CA PRO A 161 1.20 -7.73 -20.70
C PRO A 161 1.57 -8.59 -19.49
N VAL A 162 0.96 -9.78 -19.40
CA VAL A 162 1.24 -10.71 -18.30
C VAL A 162 2.60 -11.35 -18.46
N ARG A 163 3.36 -11.44 -17.35
CA ARG A 163 4.74 -11.92 -17.34
C ARG A 163 5.04 -12.88 -16.19
N SER A 164 6.31 -13.28 -16.12
CA SER A 164 6.80 -14.26 -15.17
C SER A 164 6.65 -13.79 -13.73
N ALA A 165 6.15 -14.68 -12.89
CA ALA A 165 6.16 -14.53 -11.45
C ALA A 165 7.57 -14.66 -10.86
N ARG A 166 7.71 -14.25 -9.60
CA ARG A 166 8.92 -14.33 -8.80
C ARG A 166 8.57 -14.88 -7.40
N THR A 167 9.57 -15.33 -6.67
CA THR A 167 9.36 -15.84 -5.30
C THR A 167 8.82 -14.77 -4.34
N GLY A 168 9.23 -13.52 -4.51
CA GLY A 168 8.73 -12.39 -3.71
C GLY A 168 7.23 -12.12 -3.85
N ASP A 169 6.62 -12.47 -4.99
CA ASP A 169 5.17 -12.34 -5.19
C ASP A 169 4.38 -13.09 -4.11
N LEU A 170 4.89 -14.25 -3.66
CA LEU A 170 4.19 -15.10 -2.70
C LEU A 170 4.11 -14.45 -1.32
N ASP A 171 5.20 -13.83 -0.86
CA ASP A 171 5.21 -13.12 0.42
C ASP A 171 4.28 -11.90 0.38
N ILE A 172 4.20 -11.19 -0.75
CA ILE A 172 3.28 -10.06 -0.92
C ILE A 172 1.82 -10.53 -0.83
N LEU A 173 1.50 -11.66 -1.48
CA LEU A 173 0.12 -12.13 -1.67
C LEU A 173 -0.45 -12.94 -0.51
N ALA A 174 0.39 -13.54 0.34
CA ALA A 174 -0.05 -14.51 1.35
C ALA A 174 -1.06 -13.95 2.37
N SER A 175 -1.05 -12.64 2.65
CA SER A 175 -2.01 -12.00 3.57
C SER A 175 -3.39 -11.74 2.96
N MET A 176 -3.57 -11.93 1.64
CA MET A 176 -4.71 -11.44 0.87
C MET A 176 -5.90 -12.42 0.78
N ASN A 177 -5.94 -13.44 1.63
CA ASN A 177 -7.05 -14.40 1.71
C ASN A 177 -7.25 -15.22 0.42
N ARG A 178 -6.19 -15.90 -0.04
CA ARG A 178 -6.20 -16.76 -1.23
C ARG A 178 -6.51 -16.00 -2.54
N PRO A 179 -5.73 -14.98 -2.90
CA PRO A 179 -5.91 -14.24 -4.14
C PRO A 179 -5.62 -15.10 -5.37
N ILE A 180 -6.10 -14.67 -6.53
CA ILE A 180 -5.85 -15.31 -7.83
C ILE A 180 -4.53 -14.74 -8.38
N LEU A 181 -3.45 -15.52 -8.41
CA LEU A 181 -2.19 -15.10 -9.03
C LEU A 181 -2.18 -15.41 -10.52
N ALA A 182 -2.33 -14.38 -11.34
CA ALA A 182 -2.27 -14.47 -12.80
C ALA A 182 -0.87 -14.14 -13.33
N TRP A 183 -0.22 -15.10 -13.98
CA TRP A 183 1.17 -15.02 -14.42
C TRP A 183 1.47 -15.89 -15.64
N SER A 184 2.61 -15.65 -16.27
CA SER A 184 3.08 -16.44 -17.41
C SER A 184 4.59 -16.48 -17.48
N GLY A 185 5.17 -17.66 -17.34
CA GLY A 185 6.61 -17.89 -17.37
C GLY A 185 7.25 -17.89 -15.99
N GLY A 186 8.42 -18.47 -15.93
CA GLY A 186 9.20 -18.70 -14.73
C GLY A 186 10.10 -19.92 -14.93
N ASN A 187 11.15 -20.04 -14.13
CA ASN A 187 11.91 -21.27 -14.09
C ASN A 187 11.16 -22.36 -13.30
N ARG A 188 11.66 -23.59 -13.33
CA ARG A 188 11.03 -24.73 -12.63
C ARG A 188 10.91 -24.48 -11.12
N GLY A 189 11.89 -23.83 -10.49
CA GLY A 189 11.89 -23.54 -9.06
C GLY A 189 10.74 -22.60 -8.69
N VAL A 190 10.58 -21.46 -9.41
CA VAL A 190 9.47 -20.53 -9.20
C VAL A 190 8.11 -21.22 -9.43
N THR A 191 8.00 -22.04 -10.47
CA THR A 191 6.77 -22.79 -10.74
C THR A 191 6.40 -23.74 -9.59
N ASN A 192 7.38 -24.47 -9.04
CA ASN A 192 7.16 -25.38 -7.92
C ASN A 192 6.74 -24.61 -6.64
N TRP A 193 7.32 -23.44 -6.40
CA TRP A 193 6.94 -22.60 -5.26
C TRP A 193 5.49 -22.12 -5.35
N ILE A 194 5.06 -21.66 -6.52
CA ILE A 194 3.67 -21.23 -6.75
C ILE A 194 2.71 -22.43 -6.62
N GLU A 195 3.09 -23.60 -7.12
CA GLU A 195 2.30 -24.80 -7.00
C GLU A 195 2.14 -25.27 -5.54
N SER A 196 3.21 -25.19 -4.74
CA SER A 196 3.14 -25.45 -3.31
C SER A 196 2.23 -24.46 -2.57
N ALA A 197 2.31 -23.17 -2.89
CA ALA A 197 1.44 -22.15 -2.30
C ALA A 197 -0.05 -22.38 -2.65
N ASP A 198 -0.36 -22.80 -3.87
CA ASP A 198 -1.73 -23.17 -4.29
C ASP A 198 -2.23 -24.40 -3.53
N GLN A 199 -1.43 -25.47 -3.43
CA GLN A 199 -1.77 -26.69 -2.69
C GLN A 199 -2.01 -26.42 -1.20
N SER A 200 -1.27 -25.48 -0.61
CA SER A 200 -1.45 -25.06 0.78
C SER A 200 -2.55 -24.02 0.99
N GLY A 201 -3.24 -23.58 -0.09
CA GLY A 201 -4.32 -22.62 -0.02
C GLY A 201 -3.91 -21.14 0.13
N VAL A 202 -2.61 -20.82 0.01
CA VAL A 202 -2.10 -19.44 0.11
C VAL A 202 -2.63 -18.54 -1.00
N LEU A 203 -2.72 -19.07 -2.21
CA LEU A 203 -3.22 -18.39 -3.40
C LEU A 203 -3.89 -19.39 -4.35
N VAL A 204 -4.50 -18.90 -5.43
CA VAL A 204 -4.92 -19.71 -6.58
C VAL A 204 -3.92 -19.51 -7.69
N ASN A 205 -3.25 -20.60 -8.11
CA ASN A 205 -2.30 -20.59 -9.23
C ASN A 205 -3.02 -20.50 -10.56
N PHE A 206 -3.11 -19.31 -11.11
CA PHE A 206 -3.80 -19.00 -12.35
C PHE A 206 -2.80 -18.73 -13.48
N SER A 207 -1.99 -19.72 -13.85
CA SER A 207 -0.97 -19.58 -14.89
C SER A 207 -1.56 -19.61 -16.30
N ALA A 208 -0.98 -18.86 -17.23
CA ALA A 208 -1.40 -18.84 -18.63
C ALA A 208 -1.21 -20.18 -19.37
N GLN A 209 -0.41 -21.08 -18.80
CA GLN A 209 -0.18 -22.41 -19.36
C GLN A 209 -1.33 -23.40 -19.07
N ARG A 210 -2.18 -23.10 -18.08
CA ARG A 210 -3.21 -24.00 -17.54
C ARG A 210 -4.63 -23.45 -17.62
N ASN A 211 -4.79 -22.15 -17.91
CA ASN A 211 -6.09 -21.47 -17.80
C ASN A 211 -6.50 -20.79 -19.10
N PRO A 212 -7.81 -20.78 -19.43
CA PRO A 212 -8.29 -20.32 -20.73
C PRO A 212 -8.43 -18.80 -20.86
N CYS A 213 -8.37 -18.03 -19.76
CA CYS A 213 -8.69 -16.60 -19.72
C CYS A 213 -7.62 -15.68 -20.33
N TYR A 214 -6.64 -16.25 -20.99
CA TYR A 214 -5.53 -15.52 -21.60
C TYR A 214 -5.67 -15.44 -23.12
N SER A 215 -5.28 -14.30 -23.69
CA SER A 215 -5.23 -14.07 -25.12
C SER A 215 -3.97 -13.30 -25.51
N ARG A 216 -3.56 -13.32 -26.77
CA ARG A 216 -2.47 -12.50 -27.26
C ARG A 216 -2.99 -11.39 -28.14
N GLY A 217 -2.68 -10.13 -27.76
CA GLY A 217 -2.97 -8.98 -28.59
C GLY A 217 -2.09 -8.95 -29.84
N SER A 218 -2.64 -8.44 -30.95
CA SER A 218 -1.95 -8.32 -32.23
C SER A 218 -1.05 -7.09 -32.37
N SER A 219 -1.23 -6.10 -31.49
CA SER A 219 -0.50 -4.80 -31.56
C SER A 219 0.99 -4.88 -31.19
N ARG A 220 1.43 -5.99 -30.61
CA ARG A 220 2.82 -6.23 -30.16
C ARG A 220 3.19 -7.69 -30.37
N SER A 221 4.50 -7.92 -30.48
CA SER A 221 5.03 -9.29 -30.56
C SER A 221 5.16 -9.94 -29.18
N ALA A 222 5.13 -11.27 -29.15
CA ALA A 222 5.49 -12.02 -27.95
C ALA A 222 6.94 -11.66 -27.51
N PRO A 223 7.21 -11.64 -26.21
CA PRO A 223 6.36 -12.00 -25.07
C PRO A 223 5.55 -10.83 -24.48
N HIS A 224 5.55 -9.64 -25.10
CA HIS A 224 5.01 -8.39 -24.58
C HIS A 224 3.53 -8.14 -24.97
N ASN A 225 2.77 -9.18 -25.26
CA ASN A 225 1.41 -9.08 -25.78
C ASN A 225 0.40 -10.03 -25.14
N LEU A 226 0.75 -10.73 -24.05
CA LEU A 226 -0.15 -11.62 -23.36
C LEU A 226 -1.11 -10.82 -22.46
N GLN A 227 -2.38 -11.04 -22.59
CA GLN A 227 -3.46 -10.36 -21.86
C GLN A 227 -4.27 -11.36 -21.07
N LEU A 228 -4.75 -10.93 -19.90
CA LEU A 228 -5.70 -11.65 -19.05
C LEU A 228 -7.04 -10.95 -19.09
N SER A 229 -8.16 -11.71 -19.03
CA SER A 229 -9.48 -11.21 -18.62
C SER A 229 -9.64 -11.44 -17.11
N PRO A 230 -9.66 -10.40 -16.25
CA PRO A 230 -9.86 -10.57 -14.80
C PRO A 230 -11.21 -11.18 -14.45
N THR A 231 -12.28 -10.79 -15.14
CA THR A 231 -13.63 -11.36 -14.96
C THR A 231 -13.64 -12.87 -15.19
N CYS A 232 -13.07 -13.31 -16.32
CA CYS A 232 -12.94 -14.74 -16.61
C CYS A 232 -12.08 -15.46 -15.55
N ALA A 233 -11.03 -14.81 -15.02
CA ALA A 233 -10.21 -15.41 -13.98
C ALA A 233 -11.01 -15.66 -12.68
N ILE A 234 -11.85 -14.71 -12.26
CA ILE A 234 -12.74 -14.87 -11.10
C ILE A 234 -13.74 -16.01 -11.31
N GLU A 235 -14.37 -16.07 -12.48
CA GLU A 235 -15.33 -17.11 -12.83
C GLU A 235 -14.72 -18.52 -12.82
N ASN A 236 -13.43 -18.64 -13.08
CA ASN A 236 -12.70 -19.91 -13.15
C ASN A 236 -11.84 -20.24 -11.91
N ALA A 237 -11.88 -19.40 -10.87
CA ALA A 237 -11.12 -19.57 -9.64
C ALA A 237 -12.02 -19.76 -8.41
N ALA A 238 -12.88 -20.76 -8.43
CA ALA A 238 -13.92 -21.02 -7.42
C ALA A 238 -13.40 -21.16 -5.97
N THR A 239 -12.11 -21.38 -5.78
CA THR A 239 -11.49 -21.53 -4.45
C THR A 239 -10.85 -20.24 -3.93
N ALA A 240 -10.88 -19.16 -4.70
CA ALA A 240 -10.38 -17.86 -4.25
C ALA A 240 -11.24 -17.29 -3.11
N GLY A 241 -10.59 -16.69 -2.10
CA GLY A 241 -11.27 -16.07 -0.97
C GLY A 241 -11.62 -14.61 -1.24
N PRO A 242 -12.57 -14.01 -0.50
CA PRO A 242 -12.86 -12.59 -0.59
C PRO A 242 -11.62 -11.75 -0.21
N ALA A 243 -11.50 -10.60 -0.85
CA ALA A 243 -10.39 -9.68 -0.62
C ALA A 243 -10.20 -9.31 0.86
N ARG A 244 -8.96 -9.05 1.26
CA ARG A 244 -8.59 -8.62 2.59
C ARG A 244 -7.74 -7.36 2.55
N GLN A 245 -7.87 -6.51 3.57
CA GLN A 245 -7.05 -5.31 3.71
C GLN A 245 -5.57 -5.64 3.81
N LEU A 246 -4.77 -4.80 3.14
CA LEU A 246 -3.31 -4.85 3.19
C LEU A 246 -2.72 -3.94 4.27
N TRP A 247 -3.40 -2.84 4.58
CA TRP A 247 -3.04 -1.78 5.55
C TRP A 247 -4.28 -1.05 6.04
N GLY A 248 -4.08 -0.16 7.01
CA GLY A 248 -5.14 0.72 7.49
C GLY A 248 -5.48 1.81 6.46
N ILE A 249 -6.77 1.99 6.18
CA ILE A 249 -7.31 3.03 5.30
C ILE A 249 -8.43 3.73 6.06
N ASP A 250 -8.38 5.06 6.16
CA ASP A 250 -9.43 5.87 6.78
C ASP A 250 -9.41 7.30 6.24
N ALA A 251 -10.46 7.70 5.51
CA ALA A 251 -10.61 9.06 4.99
C ALA A 251 -10.76 10.13 6.10
N SER A 252 -11.19 9.73 7.29
CA SER A 252 -11.36 10.67 8.42
C SER A 252 -10.07 10.88 9.20
N TRP A 253 -9.02 10.06 8.93
CA TRP A 253 -7.76 10.19 9.62
C TRP A 253 -7.04 11.47 9.19
N THR A 254 -6.73 12.31 10.16
CA THR A 254 -5.97 13.55 9.96
C THR A 254 -4.53 13.33 10.40
N VAL A 255 -3.59 13.80 9.59
CA VAL A 255 -2.16 13.69 9.89
C VAL A 255 -1.84 14.48 11.15
N PRO A 256 -1.37 13.84 12.24
CA PRO A 256 -0.93 14.53 13.44
C PRO A 256 0.20 15.51 13.15
N ALA A 257 0.17 16.70 13.75
CA ALA A 257 1.13 17.78 13.47
C ALA A 257 2.59 17.42 13.84
N ASP A 258 2.78 16.47 14.72
CA ASP A 258 4.07 15.99 15.23
C ASP A 258 4.68 14.84 14.43
N LEU A 259 3.99 14.31 13.40
CA LEU A 259 4.51 13.24 12.56
C LEU A 259 5.65 13.66 11.61
N GLY A 260 6.00 14.95 11.55
CA GLY A 260 7.07 15.42 10.66
C GLY A 260 6.67 15.37 9.17
N ALA A 261 5.38 15.41 8.88
CA ALA A 261 4.87 15.51 7.52
C ALA A 261 5.32 16.82 6.86
N VAL A 262 5.72 16.76 5.59
CA VAL A 262 6.17 17.91 4.83
C VAL A 262 5.47 17.98 3.47
N PRO A 263 5.28 19.17 2.87
CA PRO A 263 4.77 19.28 1.51
C PRO A 263 5.61 18.45 0.52
N SER A 264 4.95 17.69 -0.32
CA SER A 264 5.59 16.81 -1.31
C SER A 264 4.86 16.90 -2.66
N PRO A 265 4.96 18.07 -3.33
CA PRO A 265 4.29 18.25 -4.62
C PRO A 265 4.94 17.40 -5.74
N ALA A 266 6.18 16.97 -5.57
CA ALA A 266 6.85 16.03 -6.46
C ALA A 266 7.99 15.33 -5.74
N PHE A 267 8.26 14.08 -6.13
CA PHE A 267 9.40 13.29 -5.65
C PHE A 267 9.81 12.25 -6.70
N SER A 268 11.02 11.72 -6.55
CA SER A 268 11.59 10.72 -7.46
C SER A 268 12.03 9.48 -6.71
N VAL A 269 11.76 8.32 -7.29
CA VAL A 269 12.17 7.01 -6.77
C VAL A 269 13.11 6.35 -7.76
N ALA A 270 14.25 5.86 -7.28
CA ALA A 270 15.22 5.12 -8.09
C ALA A 270 15.04 3.61 -7.87
N MET A 271 14.56 2.93 -8.89
CA MET A 271 14.51 1.47 -8.96
C MET A 271 15.70 0.93 -9.78
N ASP A 272 15.91 -0.39 -9.80
CA ASP A 272 16.99 -0.98 -10.62
C ASP A 272 16.72 -0.75 -12.11
N GLY A 273 17.47 0.18 -12.73
CA GLY A 273 17.35 0.51 -14.16
C GLY A 273 16.11 1.32 -14.55
N VAL A 274 15.37 1.84 -13.58
CA VAL A 274 14.16 2.66 -13.80
C VAL A 274 14.19 3.87 -12.88
N SER A 275 13.96 5.07 -13.43
CA SER A 275 13.66 6.29 -12.65
C SER A 275 12.17 6.52 -12.70
N VAL A 276 11.57 6.68 -11.55
CA VAL A 276 10.14 6.97 -11.38
C VAL A 276 10.01 8.37 -10.81
N ASP A 277 9.15 9.19 -11.41
CA ASP A 277 8.83 10.51 -10.91
C ASP A 277 7.32 10.58 -10.64
N TRP A 278 6.97 11.07 -9.46
CA TRP A 278 5.61 11.31 -9.02
C TRP A 278 5.38 12.81 -8.85
N ALA A 279 4.24 13.31 -9.31
CA ALA A 279 3.84 14.70 -9.17
C ALA A 279 2.40 14.77 -8.67
N TRP A 280 2.17 15.53 -7.59
CA TRP A 280 0.83 15.79 -7.07
C TRP A 280 0.06 16.71 -8.00
N ASP A 281 -1.09 16.28 -8.43
CA ASP A 281 -2.03 17.06 -9.19
C ASP A 281 -3.20 17.49 -8.28
N ALA A 282 -3.25 18.77 -7.95
CA ALA A 282 -4.23 19.30 -7.01
C ALA A 282 -5.66 19.31 -7.57
N ASP A 283 -5.81 19.29 -8.90
CA ASP A 283 -7.14 19.30 -9.53
C ASP A 283 -7.79 17.91 -9.43
N SER A 284 -7.03 16.84 -9.67
CA SER A 284 -7.51 15.45 -9.54
C SER A 284 -7.29 14.88 -8.14
N GLN A 285 -6.54 15.55 -7.27
CA GLN A 285 -6.11 15.06 -5.96
C GLN A 285 -5.43 13.70 -6.04
N LYS A 286 -4.52 13.53 -7.02
CA LYS A 286 -3.79 12.28 -7.25
C LYS A 286 -2.31 12.55 -7.55
N TYR A 287 -1.49 11.56 -7.25
CA TYR A 287 -0.12 11.52 -7.72
C TYR A 287 -0.05 10.93 -9.12
N LEU A 288 0.50 11.70 -10.07
CA LEU A 288 0.68 11.33 -11.47
C LEU A 288 2.06 10.72 -11.68
N ARG A 289 2.11 9.51 -12.26
CA ARG A 289 3.35 8.77 -12.48
C ARG A 289 3.99 9.13 -13.81
N SER A 290 5.31 9.38 -13.77
CA SER A 290 6.19 9.38 -14.94
C SER A 290 7.31 8.35 -14.77
N GLN A 291 7.88 7.87 -15.86
CA GLN A 291 8.95 6.88 -15.84
C GLN A 291 9.99 7.22 -16.88
N ASN A 292 11.27 7.29 -16.45
CA ASN A 292 12.41 7.66 -17.30
C ASN A 292 12.15 8.96 -18.07
N GLY A 293 11.64 9.98 -17.37
CA GLY A 293 11.33 11.32 -17.89
C GLY A 293 10.10 11.42 -18.81
N ASN A 294 9.31 10.35 -18.95
CA ASN A 294 8.09 10.35 -19.77
C ASN A 294 6.86 10.05 -18.93
N ARG A 295 5.72 10.67 -19.26
CA ARG A 295 4.43 10.32 -18.66
C ARG A 295 4.17 8.82 -18.82
N HIS A 296 3.84 8.15 -17.71
CA HIS A 296 3.51 6.73 -17.77
C HIS A 296 2.04 6.57 -18.15
N LEU A 297 1.78 6.31 -19.43
CA LEU A 297 0.43 6.13 -19.95
C LEU A 297 0.03 4.65 -19.94
N ALA A 298 -1.21 4.36 -19.59
CA ALA A 298 -1.89 3.10 -19.84
C ALA A 298 -2.37 3.02 -21.29
N ALA A 299 -2.79 1.83 -21.73
CA ALA A 299 -3.32 1.62 -23.09
C ALA A 299 -4.66 2.33 -23.35
N SER A 300 -5.36 2.75 -22.31
CA SER A 300 -6.52 3.65 -22.37
C SER A 300 -6.16 5.05 -22.85
N GLY A 301 -4.90 5.46 -22.74
CA GLY A 301 -4.40 6.83 -22.94
C GLY A 301 -4.31 7.62 -21.63
N ASN A 302 -4.86 7.15 -20.54
CA ASN A 302 -4.77 7.79 -19.23
C ASN A 302 -3.34 7.69 -18.68
N GLN A 303 -2.88 8.73 -17.99
CA GLN A 303 -1.67 8.64 -17.18
C GLN A 303 -1.98 7.84 -15.91
N ILE A 304 -1.03 6.99 -15.49
CA ILE A 304 -1.14 6.30 -14.19
C ILE A 304 -1.21 7.35 -13.09
N ALA A 305 -2.28 7.29 -12.31
CA ALA A 305 -2.59 8.22 -11.24
C ALA A 305 -3.16 7.45 -10.04
N VAL A 306 -2.71 7.78 -8.84
CA VAL A 306 -3.10 7.10 -7.61
C VAL A 306 -3.31 8.09 -6.46
N ASP A 307 -4.09 7.70 -5.48
CA ASP A 307 -4.39 8.49 -4.29
C ASP A 307 -3.22 8.47 -3.29
N ASN A 308 -2.58 7.30 -3.15
CA ASN A 308 -1.45 7.11 -2.24
C ASN A 308 -0.24 6.52 -2.97
N VAL A 309 0.97 6.96 -2.57
CA VAL A 309 2.22 6.29 -2.93
C VAL A 309 2.97 5.91 -1.66
N VAL A 310 3.43 4.67 -1.57
CA VAL A 310 4.22 4.18 -0.43
C VAL A 310 5.59 3.74 -0.94
N GLU A 311 6.64 4.47 -0.55
CA GLU A 311 8.00 3.99 -0.70
C GLU A 311 8.32 3.05 0.45
N MET A 312 8.54 1.78 0.15
CA MET A 312 9.00 0.78 1.13
C MET A 312 10.46 0.44 0.85
N PHE A 313 11.36 0.83 1.75
CA PHE A 313 12.77 0.45 1.65
C PHE A 313 12.93 -0.97 2.19
N VAL A 314 13.23 -1.91 1.27
CA VAL A 314 13.28 -3.34 1.57
C VAL A 314 14.63 -3.93 1.19
N PHE A 315 15.14 -4.82 2.03
CA PHE A 315 16.30 -5.63 1.67
C PHE A 315 15.96 -6.54 0.50
N HIS A 316 16.86 -6.66 -0.46
CA HIS A 316 16.71 -7.58 -1.58
C HIS A 316 17.71 -8.73 -1.42
N SER A 317 17.21 -9.89 -1.04
CA SER A 317 17.98 -11.12 -1.07
C SER A 317 18.09 -11.69 -2.50
N VAL A 318 18.82 -12.74 -2.66
CA VAL A 318 18.80 -13.55 -3.88
C VAL A 318 17.62 -14.53 -3.77
N SER A 319 16.86 -14.70 -4.86
CA SER A 319 15.80 -15.71 -4.87
C SER A 319 16.37 -17.11 -4.60
N PRO A 320 15.75 -17.89 -3.69
CA PRO A 320 16.23 -19.22 -3.35
C PRO A 320 16.25 -20.20 -4.54
N VAL A 321 15.53 -19.91 -5.60
CA VAL A 321 15.36 -20.79 -6.78
C VAL A 321 15.78 -20.15 -8.10
N ASP A 322 16.25 -18.90 -8.08
CA ASP A 322 16.79 -18.19 -9.25
C ASP A 322 17.85 -17.18 -8.81
N ALA A 323 19.11 -17.55 -8.88
CA ALA A 323 20.25 -16.73 -8.43
C ALA A 323 20.38 -15.38 -9.17
N ARG A 324 19.71 -15.17 -10.29
CA ARG A 324 19.72 -13.90 -11.04
C ARG A 324 18.58 -12.96 -10.63
N SER A 325 17.56 -13.49 -9.96
CA SER A 325 16.36 -12.73 -9.61
C SER A 325 16.51 -12.14 -8.21
N PRO A 326 16.46 -10.81 -8.05
CA PRO A 326 16.34 -10.21 -6.72
C PRO A 326 15.02 -10.63 -6.09
N ASN A 327 15.01 -10.82 -4.77
CA ASN A 327 13.84 -11.17 -3.98
C ASN A 327 13.63 -10.10 -2.89
N PRO A 328 12.63 -9.23 -3.03
CA PRO A 328 12.32 -8.23 -2.01
C PRO A 328 11.86 -8.93 -0.73
N VAL A 329 12.49 -8.63 0.39
CA VAL A 329 12.12 -9.16 1.70
C VAL A 329 11.07 -8.24 2.31
N THR A 330 9.81 -8.66 2.27
CA THR A 330 8.66 -7.90 2.76
C THR A 330 8.12 -8.40 4.10
N ILE A 331 8.86 -9.24 4.81
CA ILE A 331 8.60 -9.69 6.18
C ILE A 331 9.68 -9.07 7.08
N GLY A 332 9.30 -8.53 8.22
CA GLY A 332 10.17 -7.78 9.13
C GLY A 332 9.73 -6.32 9.24
N ARG A 333 10.66 -5.41 9.23
CA ARG A 333 10.41 -3.96 9.28
C ARG A 333 11.52 -3.18 8.59
N GLY A 334 11.19 -2.00 8.12
CA GLY A 334 12.15 -1.09 7.49
C GLY A 334 11.59 0.32 7.33
N PRO A 335 12.42 1.28 6.90
CA PRO A 335 11.95 2.62 6.61
C PRO A 335 10.88 2.61 5.52
N ALA A 336 9.95 3.57 5.61
CA ALA A 336 8.98 3.86 4.57
C ALA A 336 8.71 5.37 4.51
N THR A 337 8.16 5.81 3.39
CA THR A 337 7.56 7.14 3.25
C THR A 337 6.17 6.95 2.67
N VAL A 338 5.18 7.56 3.30
CA VAL A 338 3.80 7.58 2.80
C VAL A 338 3.55 8.94 2.15
N HIS A 339 3.13 8.94 0.89
CA HIS A 339 2.71 10.14 0.17
C HIS A 339 1.20 10.08 -0.05
N ARG A 340 0.48 11.07 0.45
CA ARG A 340 -0.94 11.29 0.28
C ARG A 340 -1.25 12.79 0.36
N ASP A 341 -2.30 13.26 -0.25
CA ASP A 341 -2.78 14.66 -0.14
C ASP A 341 -1.71 15.73 -0.45
N GLY A 342 -0.74 15.44 -1.31
CA GLY A 342 0.35 16.35 -1.64
C GLY A 342 1.42 16.51 -0.55
N ILE A 343 1.44 15.64 0.46
CA ILE A 343 2.44 15.61 1.54
C ILE A 343 3.17 14.27 1.58
N SER A 344 4.33 14.25 2.23
CA SER A 344 5.06 13.03 2.59
C SER A 344 5.15 12.89 4.11
N ILE A 345 4.96 11.66 4.60
CA ILE A 345 4.94 11.30 6.02
C ILE A 345 6.03 10.25 6.24
N PRO A 346 7.06 10.53 7.06
CA PRO A 346 8.04 9.51 7.45
C PRO A 346 7.35 8.37 8.18
N ALA A 347 7.66 7.13 7.80
CA ALA A 347 7.02 5.94 8.33
C ALA A 347 8.02 4.79 8.53
N THR A 348 7.57 3.78 9.22
CA THR A 348 8.18 2.45 9.25
C THR A 348 7.15 1.45 8.74
N TRP A 349 7.49 0.65 7.75
CA TRP A 349 6.69 -0.52 7.43
C TRP A 349 7.05 -1.68 8.36
N ALA A 350 6.07 -2.48 8.76
CA ALA A 350 6.28 -3.64 9.62
C ALA A 350 5.30 -4.78 9.29
N ARG A 351 5.79 -6.02 9.36
CA ARG A 351 4.99 -7.24 9.21
C ARG A 351 5.77 -8.42 9.79
N ASN A 352 5.20 -9.17 10.73
CA ASN A 352 5.92 -10.28 11.39
C ASN A 352 5.91 -11.56 10.56
N THR A 353 4.83 -11.81 9.82
CA THR A 353 4.67 -12.99 8.94
C THR A 353 4.10 -12.59 7.58
N ALA A 354 4.24 -13.43 6.57
CA ALA A 354 3.63 -13.19 5.26
C ALA A 354 2.08 -13.15 5.30
N TYR A 355 1.47 -13.69 6.34
CA TYR A 355 0.00 -13.79 6.49
C TYR A 355 -0.64 -12.59 7.18
N GLU A 356 0.17 -11.70 7.76
CA GLU A 356 -0.28 -10.45 8.36
C GLU A 356 -0.40 -9.35 7.31
N PRO A 357 -1.33 -8.39 7.46
CA PRO A 357 -1.32 -7.16 6.68
C PRO A 357 -0.05 -6.35 6.98
N PHE A 358 0.31 -5.43 6.11
CA PHE A 358 1.37 -4.47 6.39
C PHE A 358 0.89 -3.44 7.41
N ALA A 359 1.73 -3.10 8.38
CA ALA A 359 1.57 -1.94 9.21
C ALA A 359 2.45 -0.80 8.67
N LEU A 360 1.90 0.39 8.57
CA LEU A 360 2.63 1.65 8.40
C LEU A 360 2.52 2.37 9.73
N ILE A 361 3.64 2.63 10.38
CA ILE A 361 3.67 3.17 11.74
C ILE A 361 4.65 4.34 11.86
N ASP A 362 4.38 5.22 12.79
CA ASP A 362 5.25 6.32 13.16
C ASP A 362 6.37 5.90 14.14
N ALA A 363 7.12 6.87 14.65
CA ALA A 363 8.17 6.65 15.64
C ALA A 363 7.65 6.16 17.01
N ASN A 364 6.37 6.37 17.30
CA ASN A 364 5.69 5.95 18.54
C ASN A 364 4.99 4.59 18.38
N ASN A 365 5.08 3.95 17.20
CA ASN A 365 4.34 2.76 16.77
C ASN A 365 2.83 2.98 16.61
N GLU A 366 2.38 4.24 16.45
CA GLU A 366 1.01 4.55 16.10
C GLU A 366 0.77 4.38 14.59
N ALA A 367 -0.43 3.93 14.21
CA ALA A 367 -0.75 3.64 12.82
C ALA A 367 -0.82 4.91 11.97
N ILE A 368 -0.14 4.89 10.84
CA ILE A 368 -0.31 5.85 9.73
C ILE A 368 -1.30 5.23 8.74
N LEU A 369 -2.43 5.91 8.53
CA LEU A 369 -3.49 5.41 7.67
C LEU A 369 -3.40 6.05 6.28
N LEU A 370 -3.70 5.26 5.26
CA LEU A 370 -3.81 5.71 3.88
C LEU A 370 -5.16 6.39 3.65
N ASP A 371 -5.22 7.24 2.63
CA ASP A 371 -6.49 7.77 2.15
C ASP A 371 -7.25 6.72 1.33
N ILE A 372 -8.58 6.90 1.24
CA ILE A 372 -9.43 6.08 0.38
C ILE A 372 -8.97 6.21 -1.06
N GLY A 373 -8.89 5.11 -1.76
CA GLY A 373 -8.55 5.03 -3.17
C GLY A 373 -7.37 4.12 -3.49
N SER A 374 -6.82 4.30 -4.67
CA SER A 374 -5.76 3.47 -5.20
C SER A 374 -4.39 3.76 -4.58
N THR A 375 -3.55 2.73 -4.47
CA THR A 375 -2.22 2.86 -3.86
C THR A 375 -1.13 2.27 -4.78
N PHE A 376 -0.02 2.99 -4.93
CA PHE A 376 1.17 2.47 -5.59
C PHE A 376 2.30 2.27 -4.56
N VAL A 377 2.91 1.09 -4.57
CA VAL A 377 3.98 0.70 -3.63
C VAL A 377 5.27 0.49 -4.41
N GLU A 378 6.25 1.30 -4.11
CA GLU A 378 7.60 1.18 -4.65
C GLU A 378 8.45 0.35 -3.68
N LEU A 379 8.81 -0.88 -4.06
CA LEU A 379 9.72 -1.74 -3.27
C LEU A 379 11.17 -1.34 -3.56
N VAL A 380 11.58 -0.26 -2.92
CA VAL A 380 12.90 0.37 -3.13
C VAL A 380 13.97 -0.51 -2.49
N ARG A 381 15.08 -0.70 -3.20
CA ARG A 381 16.21 -1.43 -2.64
C ARG A 381 16.81 -0.64 -1.47
N ASP A 382 16.75 -1.19 -0.28
CA ASP A 382 17.49 -0.67 0.86
C ASP A 382 18.99 -0.89 0.60
N ARG A 383 19.72 0.20 0.47
CA ARG A 383 21.18 0.21 0.34
C ARG A 383 21.73 0.69 1.67
N PRO A 384 22.58 -0.09 2.36
CA PRO A 384 23.25 0.42 3.55
C PRO A 384 23.98 1.72 3.19
N ARG A 385 23.67 2.77 3.95
CA ARG A 385 24.33 4.08 3.84
C ARG A 385 25.75 4.02 4.34
#